data_c900b66fcf14546cb3cdba89fbd64979
#
_entry.id   c900b66fcf14546cb3cdba89fbd64979
#
_cell.length_a   1.000
_cell.length_b   1.000
_cell.length_c   1.000
_cell.angle_alpha   90.00
_cell.angle_beta   90.00
_cell.angle_gamma   90.00
#
_symmetry.space_group_name_H-M   'P 1'
#
loop_
_entity.id
_entity.type
_entity.pdbx_description
1 polymer ?
#
loop_
_entity_poly.entity_id
_entity_poly.type
_entity_poly.pdbx_seq_one_letter_code
_entity_poly.pdbx_strand_id
1 'polypeptide(L)'
;MQNHILTDRQIVSFQQHLKSEDREQSTIEKYLRDLRHFMIWLAGREVTVEITVEWKYHLRTEGYKPETINSKLSSLNKFFAFMQWPECR
;
A
#
# COMPACT_ATOMS: atom_id res chain seq x y z
N MET A 1 4.27 -1.23 21.91
CA MET A 1 4.43 -0.79 20.52
C MET A 1 4.04 -1.91 19.57
N GLN A 2 3.21 -1.57 18.59
CA GLN A 2 2.81 -2.56 17.60
C GLN A 2 3.71 -2.44 16.39
N ASN A 3 4.25 -3.58 15.95
CA ASN A 3 5.03 -3.66 14.73
C ASN A 3 4.11 -4.10 13.60
N HIS A 4 4.08 -3.33 12.52
CA HIS A 4 3.24 -3.64 11.36
C HIS A 4 4.11 -4.25 10.27
N ILE A 5 3.88 -5.52 9.99
CA ILE A 5 4.58 -6.23 8.92
C ILE A 5 3.55 -6.53 7.83
N LEU A 6 3.87 -6.14 6.62
CA LEU A 6 3.00 -6.37 5.46
C LEU A 6 3.21 -7.80 4.95
N THR A 7 2.11 -8.54 4.84
CA THR A 7 2.14 -9.95 4.42
C THR A 7 1.18 -10.18 3.26
N ASP A 8 1.42 -11.26 2.50
CA ASP A 8 0.51 -11.68 1.43
C ASP A 8 -0.88 -12.00 1.96
N ARG A 9 -0.97 -12.59 3.15
CA ARG A 9 -2.26 -12.92 3.75
C ARG A 9 -3.11 -11.67 3.94
N GLN A 10 -2.49 -10.58 4.40
CA GLN A 10 -3.18 -9.30 4.58
C GLN A 10 -3.66 -8.73 3.25
N ILE A 11 -2.85 -8.86 2.21
CA ILE A 11 -3.22 -8.39 0.86
C ILE A 11 -4.43 -9.18 0.34
N VAL A 12 -4.45 -10.49 0.55
CA VAL A 12 -5.59 -11.33 0.16
C VAL A 12 -6.85 -10.93 0.93
N SER A 13 -6.73 -10.67 2.23
CA SER A 13 -7.86 -10.20 3.05
C SER A 13 -8.39 -8.86 2.52
N PHE A 14 -7.50 -7.95 2.16
CA PHE A 14 -7.88 -6.66 1.59
C PHE A 14 -8.59 -6.84 0.24
N GLN A 15 -8.11 -7.75 -0.59
CA GLN A 15 -8.75 -8.07 -1.87
C GLN A 15 -10.19 -8.55 -1.65
N GLN A 16 -10.40 -9.45 -0.69
CA GLN A 16 -11.74 -9.95 -0.38
C GLN A 16 -12.65 -8.83 0.12
N HIS A 17 -12.10 -7.94 0.94
CA HIS A 17 -12.83 -6.77 1.43
C HIS A 17 -13.28 -5.88 0.27
N LEU A 18 -12.39 -5.59 -0.67
CA LEU A 18 -12.72 -4.78 -1.83
C LEU A 18 -13.80 -5.42 -2.71
N LYS A 19 -13.74 -6.74 -2.86
CA LYS A 19 -14.77 -7.47 -3.61
C LYS A 19 -16.13 -7.36 -2.91
N SER A 20 -16.14 -7.43 -1.58
CA SER A 20 -17.39 -7.34 -0.82
C SER A 20 -18.02 -5.95 -0.91
N GLU A 21 -17.22 -4.93 -1.26
CA GLU A 21 -17.71 -3.56 -1.45
C GLU A 21 -18.13 -3.27 -2.90
N ASP A 22 -18.21 -4.30 -3.73
CA ASP A 22 -18.60 -4.16 -5.14
C ASP A 22 -17.70 -3.21 -5.93
N ARG A 23 -16.41 -3.17 -5.60
CA ARG A 23 -15.45 -2.38 -6.35
C ARG A 23 -15.21 -3.01 -7.72
N GLU A 24 -14.94 -2.17 -8.72
CA GLU A 24 -14.60 -2.65 -10.05
C GLU A 24 -13.31 -3.46 -10.01
N GLN A 25 -13.25 -4.49 -10.87
CA GLN A 25 -12.09 -5.37 -10.93
C GLN A 25 -10.81 -4.59 -11.24
N SER A 26 -10.88 -3.62 -12.15
CA SER A 26 -9.70 -2.79 -12.50
C SER A 26 -9.19 -2.00 -11.31
N THR A 27 -10.10 -1.50 -10.47
CA THR A 27 -9.74 -0.76 -9.25
C THR A 27 -9.05 -1.69 -8.25
N ILE A 28 -9.60 -2.89 -8.07
CA ILE A 28 -9.03 -3.89 -7.16
C ILE A 28 -7.62 -4.26 -7.62
N GLU A 29 -7.45 -4.54 -8.91
CA GLU A 29 -6.15 -4.90 -9.47
C GLU A 29 -5.12 -3.79 -9.27
N LYS A 30 -5.53 -2.54 -9.44
CA LYS A 30 -4.64 -1.40 -9.23
C LYS A 30 -4.15 -1.33 -7.79
N TYR A 31 -5.07 -1.46 -6.82
CA TYR A 31 -4.70 -1.42 -5.41
C TYR A 31 -3.74 -2.55 -5.06
N LEU A 32 -4.02 -3.76 -5.54
CA LEU A 32 -3.17 -4.91 -5.23
C LEU A 32 -1.79 -4.76 -5.88
N ARG A 33 -1.74 -4.27 -7.10
CA ARG A 33 -0.46 -4.03 -7.79
C ARG A 33 0.39 -3.02 -7.02
N ASP A 34 -0.22 -1.93 -6.58
CA ASP A 34 0.50 -0.90 -5.84
C ASP A 34 1.01 -1.44 -4.50
N LEU A 35 0.20 -2.25 -3.82
CA LEU A 35 0.60 -2.87 -2.56
C LEU A 35 1.77 -3.85 -2.74
N ARG A 36 1.70 -4.68 -3.79
CA ARG A 36 2.77 -5.64 -4.05
C ARG A 36 4.06 -4.95 -4.42
N HIS A 37 3.98 -3.87 -5.18
CA HIS A 37 5.15 -3.05 -5.51
C HIS A 37 5.83 -2.54 -4.24
N PHE A 38 5.04 -2.01 -3.32
CA PHE A 38 5.52 -1.54 -2.04
C PHE A 38 6.12 -2.69 -1.21
N MET A 39 5.44 -3.83 -1.17
CA MET A 39 5.87 -4.99 -0.40
C MET A 39 7.23 -5.51 -0.88
N ILE A 40 7.44 -5.57 -2.19
CA ILE A 40 8.72 -6.01 -2.76
C ILE A 40 9.83 -5.07 -2.32
N TRP A 41 9.60 -3.77 -2.38
CA TRP A 41 10.59 -2.78 -1.95
C TRP A 41 10.87 -2.88 -0.45
N LEU A 42 9.83 -3.13 0.35
CA LEU A 42 9.97 -3.26 1.80
C LEU A 42 10.90 -4.39 2.18
N ALA A 43 10.86 -5.51 1.46
CA ALA A 43 11.69 -6.68 1.73
C ALA A 43 11.61 -7.12 3.19
N GLY A 44 10.41 -7.16 3.74
CA GLY A 44 10.17 -7.64 5.10
C GLY A 44 10.38 -6.62 6.21
N ARG A 45 10.72 -5.39 5.86
CA ARG A 45 10.90 -4.33 6.88
C ARG A 45 9.55 -3.93 7.49
N GLU A 46 9.62 -3.40 8.71
CA GLU A 46 8.45 -2.90 9.40
C GLU A 46 7.86 -1.69 8.67
N VAL A 47 6.53 -1.63 8.61
CA VAL A 47 5.81 -0.50 8.00
C VAL A 47 5.63 0.59 9.04
N THR A 48 6.20 1.77 8.77
CA THR A 48 6.11 2.95 9.63
C THR A 48 5.81 4.16 8.76
N VAL A 49 5.49 5.29 9.38
CA VAL A 49 5.29 6.52 8.62
C VAL A 49 6.59 6.94 7.94
N GLU A 50 7.73 6.72 8.58
CA GLU A 50 9.04 7.01 8.01
C GLU A 50 9.30 6.19 6.76
N ILE A 51 8.93 4.92 6.78
CA ILE A 51 9.07 4.02 5.62
C ILE A 51 8.20 4.50 4.46
N THR A 52 7.00 5.00 4.73
CA THR A 52 6.15 5.51 3.64
C THR A 52 6.73 6.77 3.02
N VAL A 53 7.41 7.60 3.80
CA VAL A 53 8.12 8.77 3.26
C VAL A 53 9.30 8.31 2.40
N GLU A 54 10.06 7.31 2.84
CA GLU A 54 11.15 6.73 2.04
C GLU A 54 10.64 6.15 0.73
N TRP A 55 9.46 5.50 0.77
CA TRP A 55 8.84 4.95 -0.43
C TRP A 55 8.53 6.06 -1.45
N LYS A 56 8.02 7.19 -0.98
CA LYS A 56 7.74 8.33 -1.83
C LYS A 56 9.02 8.83 -2.51
N TYR A 57 10.11 8.95 -1.77
CA TYR A 57 11.39 9.36 -2.33
C TYR A 57 11.93 8.33 -3.31
N HIS A 58 11.80 7.06 -2.99
CA HIS A 58 12.21 5.99 -3.91
C HIS A 58 11.48 6.09 -5.24
N LEU A 59 10.16 6.32 -5.21
CA LEU A 59 9.37 6.46 -6.42
C LEU A 59 9.83 7.66 -7.24
N ARG A 60 10.16 8.77 -6.60
CA ARG A 60 10.72 9.94 -7.29
C ARG A 60 12.03 9.59 -7.98
N THR A 61 12.90 8.90 -7.29
CA THR A 61 14.21 8.49 -7.80
C THR A 61 14.04 7.58 -9.03
N GLU A 62 13.01 6.76 -9.03
CA GLU A 62 12.71 5.86 -10.15
C GLU A 62 12.04 6.57 -11.33
N GLY A 63 11.76 7.86 -11.19
CA GLY A 63 11.26 8.66 -12.30
C GLY A 63 9.74 8.70 -12.44
N TYR A 64 9.01 8.24 -11.43
CA TYR A 64 7.55 8.32 -11.47
C TYR A 64 7.07 9.77 -11.37
N LYS A 65 6.01 10.09 -12.11
CA LYS A 65 5.40 11.42 -12.09
C LYS A 65 4.65 11.64 -10.76
N PRO A 66 4.50 12.91 -10.33
CA PRO A 66 3.81 13.20 -9.07
C PRO A 66 2.41 12.61 -8.99
N GLU A 67 1.62 12.63 -10.08
CA GLU A 67 0.28 12.04 -10.07
C GLU A 67 0.33 10.54 -9.81
N THR A 68 1.30 9.85 -10.43
CA THR A 68 1.47 8.42 -10.26
C THR A 68 1.89 8.10 -8.82
N ILE A 69 2.80 8.90 -8.27
CA ILE A 69 3.24 8.73 -6.88
C ILE A 69 2.05 8.90 -5.94
N ASN A 70 1.26 9.96 -6.13
CA ASN A 70 0.08 10.21 -5.29
C ASN A 70 -0.93 9.07 -5.40
N SER A 71 -1.13 8.52 -6.61
CA SER A 71 -2.03 7.40 -6.82
C SER A 71 -1.56 6.15 -6.08
N LYS A 72 -0.25 5.87 -6.11
CA LYS A 72 0.31 4.72 -5.38
C LYS A 72 0.20 4.91 -3.87
N LEU A 73 0.44 6.12 -3.38
CA LEU A 73 0.28 6.41 -1.96
C LEU A 73 -1.19 6.30 -1.52
N SER A 74 -2.11 6.70 -2.38
CA SER A 74 -3.55 6.57 -2.11
C SER A 74 -3.93 5.10 -1.93
N SER A 75 -3.39 4.19 -2.76
CA SER A 75 -3.62 2.76 -2.62
C SER A 75 -3.14 2.25 -1.26
N LEU A 76 -1.95 2.69 -0.84
CA LEU A 76 -1.43 2.31 0.47
C LEU A 76 -2.31 2.84 1.61
N ASN A 77 -2.78 4.09 1.50
CA ASN A 77 -3.62 4.68 2.53
C ASN A 77 -4.94 3.92 2.68
N LYS A 78 -5.51 3.45 1.59
CA LYS A 78 -6.72 2.61 1.63
C LYS A 78 -6.45 1.32 2.38
N PHE A 79 -5.31 0.69 2.12
CA PHE A 79 -4.91 -0.52 2.82
C PHE A 79 -4.68 -0.26 4.32
N PHE A 80 -3.99 0.83 4.64
CA PHE A 80 -3.72 1.18 6.04
C PHE A 80 -5.01 1.45 6.80
N ALA A 81 -6.00 2.08 6.16
CA ALA A 81 -7.31 2.28 6.77
C ALA A 81 -8.01 0.93 7.03
N PHE A 82 -7.94 0.00 6.08
CA PHE A 82 -8.48 -1.34 6.24
C PHE A 82 -7.81 -2.08 7.41
N MET A 83 -6.49 -1.97 7.52
CA MET A 83 -5.73 -2.65 8.57
C MET A 83 -5.83 -1.92 9.92
N GLN A 84 -6.40 -0.73 9.94
CA GLN A 84 -6.46 0.12 11.13
C GLN A 84 -5.05 0.46 11.62
N TRP A 85 -4.21 0.93 10.70
CA TRP A 85 -2.86 1.43 10.98
C TRP A 85 -2.83 2.94 10.74
N PRO A 86 -3.54 3.75 11.55
CA PRO A 86 -3.65 5.20 11.26
C PRO A 86 -2.33 5.93 11.34
N GLU A 87 -1.39 5.44 12.13
CA GLU A 87 -0.08 6.04 12.29
C GLU A 87 0.81 5.91 11.04
N CYS A 88 0.39 5.07 10.08
CA CYS A 88 1.15 4.88 8.84
C CYS A 88 0.67 5.79 7.70
N ARG A 89 -0.41 6.51 7.92
CA ARG A 89 -0.98 7.38 6.88
C ARG A 89 -0.42 8.78 6.91
#